data_4eaaaaebff3aa08913616762948b7c96
#
_entry.id   4eaaaaebff3aa08913616762948b7c96
#
_cell.length_a   1.000
_cell.length_b   1.000
_cell.length_c   1.000
_cell.angle_alpha   90.00
_cell.angle_beta   90.00
_cell.angle_gamma   90.00
#
_symmetry.space_group_name_H-M   'P 1'
#
loop_
_entity.id
_entity.type
_entity.pdbx_description
1 polymer ?
#
loop_
_entity_poly.entity_id
_entity_poly.type
_entity_poly.pdbx_seq_one_letter_code
_entity_poly.pdbx_strand_id
1 'polypeptide(L)'
;MEFDVPPRGKKSFPRPNGDVVMVKAYQKSDTLWAKKGYEVGFEQLIVNDTVPKLETVNADGSFEVSEQGRNITIKGNNFEYIFDKSTGNFKKLSDAVTRPVEWNMWRAPTDNDRNIMRDWINADYHREQSYVYDCTYDVTDTVTIKCHNALIPVVQRKHMDIETVWTIYANGIVDMQSSVKVGENLPVIPRFGLRFFTKGENVKYYGYGPYESYSDKHLCTYLDEFNTTVSDMYEPYIKPQENGSHFGTRYVETENIRVSSDTPFSFSALHYTQEELTEKKHNFELEKCDDTVLCIDYKQNSCGPLTQEEYRFDESEFEFKIRIEIK
;
A
#
# COMPACT_ATOMS: atom_id res chain seq x y z
N MET A 1 -5.97 -8.66 -34.79
CA MET A 1 -5.72 -8.02 -36.10
C MET A 1 -4.41 -8.58 -36.65
N GLU A 2 -4.40 -9.15 -37.85
CA GLU A 2 -3.16 -9.60 -38.48
C GLU A 2 -2.65 -8.51 -39.43
N PHE A 3 -1.36 -8.22 -39.37
CA PHE A 3 -0.72 -7.25 -40.24
C PHE A 3 0.74 -7.64 -40.48
N ASP A 4 1.22 -7.27 -41.64
CA ASP A 4 2.62 -7.45 -42.04
C ASP A 4 3.30 -6.09 -42.05
N VAL A 5 4.42 -6.00 -41.32
CA VAL A 5 5.27 -4.80 -41.25
C VAL A 5 6.69 -5.24 -41.53
N PRO A 6 7.33 -4.76 -42.61
CA PRO A 6 8.70 -5.14 -42.90
C PRO A 6 9.66 -4.64 -41.82
N PRO A 7 10.87 -5.21 -41.72
CA PRO A 7 11.87 -4.77 -40.77
C PRO A 7 12.08 -3.24 -40.86
N ARG A 8 12.07 -2.57 -39.70
CA ARG A 8 12.13 -1.10 -39.54
C ARG A 8 10.96 -0.33 -40.23
N GLY A 9 9.93 -1.04 -40.68
CA GLY A 9 8.71 -0.45 -41.19
C GLY A 9 7.81 0.09 -40.09
N LYS A 10 6.86 0.94 -40.48
CA LYS A 10 5.83 1.49 -39.58
C LYS A 10 4.46 1.28 -40.22
N LYS A 11 3.47 1.00 -39.41
CA LYS A 11 2.07 0.92 -39.83
C LYS A 11 1.20 1.53 -38.72
N SER A 12 0.30 2.40 -39.12
CA SER A 12 -0.62 3.07 -38.20
C SER A 12 -2.01 2.45 -38.32
N PHE A 13 -2.70 2.35 -37.20
CA PHE A 13 -4.08 1.88 -37.11
C PHE A 13 -4.92 2.88 -36.34
N PRO A 14 -6.23 2.95 -36.63
CA PRO A 14 -7.16 3.70 -35.80
C PRO A 14 -7.06 3.14 -34.35
N ARG A 15 -6.97 4.06 -33.39
CA ARG A 15 -6.99 3.69 -31.97
C ARG A 15 -8.36 3.13 -31.61
N PRO A 16 -8.46 1.97 -30.94
CA PRO A 16 -9.72 1.52 -30.34
C PRO A 16 -10.27 2.53 -29.34
N ASN A 17 -11.57 2.55 -29.13
CA ASN A 17 -12.19 3.32 -28.07
C ASN A 17 -11.92 2.63 -26.73
N GLY A 18 -11.63 3.43 -25.70
CA GLY A 18 -11.38 2.96 -24.33
C GLY A 18 -10.45 3.91 -23.59
N ASP A 19 -10.51 3.87 -22.28
CA ASP A 19 -9.64 4.65 -21.39
C ASP A 19 -8.24 4.05 -21.31
N VAL A 20 -8.15 2.74 -21.43
CA VAL A 20 -6.92 1.98 -21.49
C VAL A 20 -6.94 1.07 -22.72
N VAL A 21 -5.89 1.09 -23.50
CA VAL A 21 -5.73 0.24 -24.70
C VAL A 21 -4.51 -0.64 -24.54
N MET A 22 -4.71 -1.95 -24.53
CA MET A 22 -3.65 -2.95 -24.47
C MET A 22 -3.32 -3.45 -25.88
N VAL A 23 -2.05 -3.39 -26.26
CA VAL A 23 -1.52 -3.95 -27.50
C VAL A 23 -0.59 -5.09 -27.12
N LYS A 24 -0.91 -6.30 -27.59
CA LYS A 24 -0.11 -7.51 -27.32
C LYS A 24 0.42 -8.10 -28.64
N ALA A 25 1.69 -8.47 -28.64
CA ALA A 25 2.34 -9.13 -29.76
C ALA A 25 2.55 -10.61 -29.44
N TYR A 26 2.12 -11.49 -30.36
CA TYR A 26 2.22 -12.92 -30.19
C TYR A 26 3.05 -13.58 -31.29
N GLN A 27 3.78 -14.63 -30.93
CA GLN A 27 4.52 -15.45 -31.87
C GLN A 27 3.57 -16.10 -32.89
N LYS A 28 3.78 -15.83 -34.18
CA LYS A 28 2.90 -16.28 -35.29
C LYS A 28 3.04 -17.76 -35.59
N SER A 29 4.22 -18.32 -35.43
CA SER A 29 4.56 -19.72 -35.74
C SER A 29 5.55 -20.28 -34.73
N ASP A 30 5.70 -21.59 -34.68
CA ASP A 30 6.73 -22.24 -33.86
C ASP A 30 8.13 -21.80 -34.29
N THR A 31 8.96 -21.52 -33.32
CA THR A 31 10.39 -21.22 -33.48
C THR A 31 11.21 -22.10 -32.54
N LEU A 32 12.55 -22.00 -32.59
CA LEU A 32 13.42 -22.75 -31.69
C LEU A 32 13.25 -22.41 -30.21
N TRP A 33 12.84 -21.18 -29.89
CA TRP A 33 12.78 -20.67 -28.53
C TRP A 33 11.33 -20.47 -27.99
N ALA A 34 10.31 -20.39 -28.87
CA ALA A 34 8.92 -20.19 -28.45
C ALA A 34 7.93 -20.89 -29.41
N LYS A 35 6.81 -21.34 -28.86
CA LYS A 35 5.69 -21.87 -29.61
C LYS A 35 4.80 -20.76 -30.16
N LYS A 36 4.02 -21.10 -31.21
CA LYS A 36 2.94 -20.21 -31.66
C LYS A 36 2.02 -19.83 -30.52
N GLY A 37 1.68 -18.52 -30.44
CA GLY A 37 0.84 -17.97 -29.38
C GLY A 37 1.61 -17.51 -28.13
N TYR A 38 2.93 -17.68 -28.09
CA TYR A 38 3.75 -17.09 -27.02
C TYR A 38 3.68 -15.55 -27.11
N GLU A 39 3.40 -14.88 -25.99
CA GLU A 39 3.40 -13.42 -25.90
C GLU A 39 4.83 -12.90 -25.95
N VAL A 40 5.15 -12.17 -27.00
CA VAL A 40 6.50 -11.62 -27.24
C VAL A 40 6.69 -10.30 -26.50
N GLY A 41 5.62 -9.57 -26.28
CA GLY A 41 5.62 -8.31 -25.59
C GLY A 41 4.26 -7.65 -25.63
N PHE A 42 4.12 -6.60 -24.83
CA PHE A 42 2.92 -5.78 -24.80
C PHE A 42 3.30 -4.29 -24.65
N GLU A 43 2.33 -3.45 -24.96
CA GLU A 43 2.35 -2.02 -24.67
C GLU A 43 0.96 -1.60 -24.21
N GLN A 44 0.90 -0.77 -23.19
CA GLN A 44 -0.34 -0.23 -22.66
C GLN A 44 -0.40 1.28 -22.88
N LEU A 45 -1.43 1.73 -23.56
CA LEU A 45 -1.72 3.14 -23.77
C LEU A 45 -2.83 3.56 -22.79
N ILE A 46 -2.49 4.35 -21.81
CA ILE A 46 -3.45 4.98 -20.90
C ILE A 46 -3.91 6.28 -21.57
N VAL A 47 -5.16 6.32 -21.95
CA VAL A 47 -5.76 7.46 -22.68
C VAL A 47 -6.39 8.43 -21.71
N ASN A 48 -7.11 7.90 -20.73
CA ASN A 48 -7.70 8.64 -19.62
C ASN A 48 -7.31 7.93 -18.34
N ASP A 49 -6.35 8.47 -17.63
CA ASP A 49 -6.01 8.02 -16.27
C ASP A 49 -6.92 8.74 -15.26
N THR A 50 -8.19 8.40 -15.32
CA THR A 50 -9.14 8.89 -14.33
C THR A 50 -9.11 7.95 -13.13
N VAL A 51 -8.43 8.38 -12.08
CA VAL A 51 -8.61 7.76 -10.77
C VAL A 51 -10.06 8.03 -10.34
N PRO A 52 -10.87 6.99 -10.06
CA PRO A 52 -12.22 7.21 -9.58
C PRO A 52 -12.19 8.05 -8.31
N LYS A 53 -12.93 9.15 -8.29
CA LYS A 53 -13.13 9.89 -7.03
C LYS A 53 -13.87 9.00 -6.05
N LEU A 54 -13.49 9.07 -4.80
CA LEU A 54 -14.24 8.42 -3.74
C LEU A 54 -15.66 9.02 -3.71
N GLU A 55 -16.65 8.16 -3.82
CA GLU A 55 -18.05 8.59 -3.76
C GLU A 55 -18.36 9.19 -2.39
N THR A 56 -19.30 10.15 -2.35
CA THR A 56 -19.79 10.68 -1.08
C THR A 56 -20.48 9.58 -0.31
N VAL A 57 -20.11 9.38 0.94
CA VAL A 57 -20.72 8.38 1.81
C VAL A 57 -22.06 8.93 2.33
N ASN A 58 -23.14 8.20 2.11
CA ASN A 58 -24.40 8.47 2.78
C ASN A 58 -24.30 8.00 4.24
N ALA A 59 -24.54 8.91 5.16
CA ALA A 59 -24.42 8.64 6.61
C ALA A 59 -25.68 8.01 7.22
N ASP A 60 -26.43 7.21 6.45
CA ASP A 60 -27.64 6.55 6.93
C ASP A 60 -27.28 5.48 7.97
N GLY A 61 -27.86 5.60 9.16
CA GLY A 61 -27.66 4.67 10.28
C GLY A 61 -27.52 5.39 11.62
N SER A 62 -27.24 4.61 12.66
CA SER A 62 -27.00 5.11 14.01
C SER A 62 -25.78 4.43 14.60
N PHE A 63 -25.10 5.11 15.47
CA PHE A 63 -23.99 4.56 16.24
C PHE A 63 -24.01 5.09 17.68
N GLU A 64 -23.40 4.32 18.56
CA GLU A 64 -23.14 4.70 19.95
C GLU A 64 -21.64 4.92 20.12
N VAL A 65 -21.27 6.00 20.80
CA VAL A 65 -19.87 6.33 21.11
C VAL A 65 -19.69 6.35 22.62
N SER A 66 -18.66 5.68 23.09
CA SER A 66 -18.28 5.69 24.50
C SER A 66 -16.76 5.79 24.62
N GLU A 67 -16.29 6.45 25.68
CA GLU A 67 -14.87 6.59 25.99
C GLU A 67 -14.57 5.92 27.32
N GLN A 68 -13.58 5.03 27.34
CA GLN A 68 -13.08 4.44 28.55
C GLN A 68 -11.53 4.48 28.58
N GLY A 69 -10.99 5.31 29.43
CA GLY A 69 -9.55 5.55 29.51
C GLY A 69 -9.03 6.15 28.17
N ARG A 70 -8.17 5.43 27.48
CA ARG A 70 -7.62 5.85 26.19
C ARG A 70 -8.38 5.33 24.98
N ASN A 71 -9.38 4.48 25.18
CA ASN A 71 -10.13 3.85 24.11
C ASN A 71 -11.43 4.64 23.82
N ILE A 72 -11.66 4.95 22.55
CA ILE A 72 -12.95 5.40 22.03
C ILE A 72 -13.57 4.18 21.35
N THR A 73 -14.73 3.74 21.85
CA THR A 73 -15.50 2.64 21.23
C THR A 73 -16.63 3.24 20.42
N ILE A 74 -16.72 2.88 19.16
CA ILE A 74 -17.73 3.32 18.21
C ILE A 74 -18.46 2.08 17.74
N LYS A 75 -19.75 1.99 18.06
CA LYS A 75 -20.59 0.84 17.76
C LYS A 75 -21.75 1.24 16.87
N GLY A 76 -21.81 0.68 15.68
CA GLY A 76 -22.93 0.79 14.76
C GLY A 76 -23.76 -0.49 14.70
N ASN A 77 -24.68 -0.58 13.75
CA ASN A 77 -25.55 -1.74 13.61
C ASN A 77 -24.78 -3.04 13.33
N ASN A 78 -23.75 -2.96 12.48
CA ASN A 78 -22.99 -4.12 11.99
C ASN A 78 -21.51 -4.01 12.21
N PHE A 79 -21.04 -3.05 13.02
CA PHE A 79 -19.62 -2.86 13.29
C PHE A 79 -19.40 -2.42 14.75
N GLU A 80 -18.22 -2.72 15.24
CA GLU A 80 -17.66 -2.23 16.51
C GLU A 80 -16.20 -1.92 16.30
N TYR A 81 -15.83 -0.65 16.43
CA TYR A 81 -14.46 -0.16 16.31
C TYR A 81 -13.95 0.33 17.65
N ILE A 82 -12.69 0.08 17.92
CA ILE A 82 -12.00 0.61 19.10
C ILE A 82 -10.79 1.40 18.61
N PHE A 83 -10.81 2.69 18.87
CA PHE A 83 -9.72 3.59 18.57
C PHE A 83 -8.89 3.85 19.84
N ASP A 84 -7.55 3.72 19.75
CA ASP A 84 -6.64 3.97 20.88
C ASP A 84 -6.02 5.37 20.75
N LYS A 85 -6.43 6.28 21.61
CA LYS A 85 -5.92 7.66 21.67
C LYS A 85 -4.41 7.74 21.95
N SER A 86 -3.81 6.70 22.51
CA SER A 86 -2.37 6.69 22.81
C SER A 86 -1.49 6.32 21.63
N THR A 87 -2.05 5.68 20.61
CA THR A 87 -1.35 5.32 19.36
C THR A 87 -1.82 6.15 18.17
N GLY A 88 -3.01 6.79 18.28
CA GLY A 88 -3.65 7.53 17.21
C GLY A 88 -4.18 6.64 16.08
N ASN A 89 -4.44 5.36 16.38
CA ASN A 89 -4.87 4.36 15.41
C ASN A 89 -5.94 3.42 15.98
N PHE A 90 -6.57 2.63 15.12
CA PHE A 90 -7.54 1.63 15.52
C PHE A 90 -6.86 0.42 16.17
N LYS A 91 -7.31 0.10 17.38
CA LYS A 91 -7.00 -1.15 18.07
C LYS A 91 -7.85 -2.30 17.54
N LYS A 92 -9.06 -2.00 17.07
CA LYS A 92 -10.02 -2.97 16.54
C LYS A 92 -10.85 -2.31 15.43
N LEU A 93 -10.99 -3.00 14.30
CA LEU A 93 -11.91 -2.67 13.21
C LEU A 93 -12.84 -3.89 13.01
N SER A 94 -13.83 -4.05 13.89
CA SER A 94 -14.62 -5.29 14.01
C SER A 94 -13.69 -6.52 14.10
N ASP A 95 -13.96 -7.55 13.31
CA ASP A 95 -13.10 -8.75 13.23
C ASP A 95 -12.21 -8.75 11.97
N ALA A 96 -12.16 -7.61 11.27
CA ALA A 96 -11.37 -7.50 10.04
C ALA A 96 -9.86 -7.43 10.29
N VAL A 97 -9.45 -6.94 11.45
CA VAL A 97 -8.05 -6.91 11.86
C VAL A 97 -7.84 -7.75 13.13
N THR A 98 -6.74 -8.49 13.17
CA THR A 98 -6.36 -9.36 14.27
C THR A 98 -5.45 -8.69 15.30
N ARG A 99 -4.82 -7.59 14.88
CA ARG A 99 -3.91 -6.76 15.68
C ARG A 99 -4.22 -5.28 15.46
N PRO A 100 -3.78 -4.39 16.36
CA PRO A 100 -3.90 -2.95 16.13
C PRO A 100 -3.30 -2.52 14.79
N VAL A 101 -3.92 -1.50 14.18
CA VAL A 101 -3.37 -0.85 12.99
C VAL A 101 -2.14 -0.04 13.38
N GLU A 102 -1.10 -0.11 12.58
CA GLU A 102 0.19 0.52 12.87
C GLU A 102 0.63 1.46 11.75
N TRP A 103 1.28 2.57 12.10
CA TRP A 103 2.10 3.31 11.15
C TRP A 103 3.32 2.46 10.77
N ASN A 104 3.67 2.47 9.50
CA ASN A 104 4.77 1.68 8.98
C ASN A 104 5.73 2.55 8.18
N MET A 105 6.97 2.66 8.67
CA MET A 105 8.09 3.31 7.98
C MET A 105 9.17 2.35 7.52
N TRP A 106 9.14 1.10 8.00
CA TRP A 106 10.19 0.14 7.75
C TRP A 106 9.87 -0.78 6.57
N ARG A 107 10.83 -0.95 5.67
CA ARG A 107 10.86 -2.06 4.72
C ARG A 107 12.06 -2.96 4.98
N ALA A 108 11.93 -4.26 4.72
CA ALA A 108 13.07 -5.16 4.77
C ALA A 108 14.07 -4.78 3.67
N PRO A 109 15.30 -4.36 4.02
CA PRO A 109 16.24 -3.86 3.03
C PRO A 109 16.52 -4.85 1.92
N THR A 110 16.37 -4.41 0.68
CA THR A 110 16.70 -5.21 -0.51
C THR A 110 18.20 -5.29 -0.73
N ASP A 111 18.67 -6.19 -1.59
CA ASP A 111 20.08 -6.26 -1.97
C ASP A 111 20.58 -4.94 -2.58
N ASN A 112 19.69 -4.19 -3.20
CA ASN A 112 19.98 -2.88 -3.76
C ASN A 112 20.10 -1.78 -2.68
N ASP A 113 19.48 -1.96 -1.53
CA ASP A 113 19.52 -1.01 -0.41
C ASP A 113 20.82 -1.08 0.40
N ARG A 114 21.75 -1.97 0.08
CA ARG A 114 22.99 -2.20 0.83
C ARG A 114 23.79 -0.93 1.16
N ASN A 115 23.69 0.09 0.34
CA ASN A 115 24.39 1.35 0.54
C ASN A 115 23.64 2.29 1.49
N ILE A 116 22.31 2.30 1.46
CA ILE A 116 21.47 3.18 2.27
C ILE A 116 20.97 2.53 3.57
N MET A 117 20.94 1.19 3.62
CA MET A 117 20.48 0.43 4.79
C MET A 117 21.16 0.86 6.08
N ARG A 118 22.48 1.16 6.02
CA ARG A 118 23.23 1.63 7.19
C ARG A 118 22.68 2.95 7.73
N ASP A 119 22.32 3.85 6.83
CA ASP A 119 21.77 5.16 7.20
C ASP A 119 20.37 5.00 7.81
N TRP A 120 19.55 4.10 7.28
CA TRP A 120 18.23 3.75 7.84
C TRP A 120 18.33 3.15 9.24
N ILE A 121 19.29 2.23 9.45
CA ILE A 121 19.54 1.61 10.77
C ILE A 121 20.07 2.66 11.75
N ASN A 122 20.99 3.53 11.32
CA ASN A 122 21.53 4.60 12.15
C ASN A 122 20.46 5.65 12.53
N ALA A 123 19.48 5.85 11.65
CA ALA A 123 18.32 6.69 11.93
C ALA A 123 17.24 5.98 12.77
N ASP A 124 17.41 4.69 13.07
CA ASP A 124 16.45 3.87 13.83
C ASP A 124 15.04 3.74 13.16
N TYR A 125 14.93 3.84 11.84
CA TYR A 125 13.64 3.71 11.13
C TYR A 125 12.92 2.38 11.42
N HIS A 126 13.64 1.33 11.76
CA HIS A 126 13.10 0.02 12.15
C HIS A 126 12.54 -0.04 13.58
N ARG A 127 12.62 1.05 14.35
CA ARG A 127 12.20 1.15 15.75
C ARG A 127 11.27 2.32 16.01
N GLU A 128 10.58 2.77 14.98
CA GLU A 128 9.61 3.85 15.08
C GLU A 128 8.48 3.52 16.06
N GLN A 129 8.12 4.51 16.85
CA GLN A 129 6.99 4.45 17.75
C GLN A 129 6.07 5.64 17.49
N SER A 130 4.76 5.41 17.52
CA SER A 130 3.79 6.48 17.49
C SER A 130 3.69 7.12 18.87
N TYR A 131 3.91 8.42 18.94
CA TYR A 131 3.70 9.24 20.12
C TYR A 131 2.62 10.27 19.84
N VAL A 132 1.53 10.23 20.60
CA VAL A 132 0.38 11.14 20.42
C VAL A 132 0.51 12.33 21.34
N TYR A 133 0.54 13.53 20.77
CA TYR A 133 0.53 14.79 21.51
C TYR A 133 -0.88 15.18 21.93
N ASP A 134 -1.83 15.04 21.01
CA ASP A 134 -3.25 15.33 21.23
C ASP A 134 -4.13 14.42 20.40
N CYS A 135 -5.29 14.05 20.95
CA CYS A 135 -6.29 13.27 20.26
C CYS A 135 -7.67 13.60 20.80
N THR A 136 -8.48 14.25 19.97
CA THR A 136 -9.84 14.70 20.28
C THR A 136 -10.84 14.05 19.33
N TYR A 137 -12.11 14.03 19.71
CA TYR A 137 -13.16 13.58 18.81
C TYR A 137 -14.43 14.41 18.96
N ASP A 138 -15.22 14.44 17.88
CA ASP A 138 -16.53 15.05 17.81
C ASP A 138 -17.53 14.07 17.21
N VAL A 139 -18.77 14.15 17.64
CA VAL A 139 -19.86 13.26 17.24
C VAL A 139 -20.99 14.10 16.67
N THR A 140 -21.24 13.94 15.38
CA THR A 140 -22.34 14.54 14.64
C THR A 140 -23.07 13.45 13.86
N ASP A 141 -23.30 13.63 12.58
CA ASP A 141 -23.74 12.57 11.66
C ASP A 141 -22.61 11.56 11.37
N THR A 142 -21.38 11.91 11.78
CA THR A 142 -20.18 11.06 11.75
C THR A 142 -19.43 11.17 13.07
N VAL A 143 -18.54 10.22 13.33
CA VAL A 143 -17.54 10.36 14.37
C VAL A 143 -16.24 10.84 13.72
N THR A 144 -15.81 12.04 14.07
CA THR A 144 -14.55 12.61 13.56
C THR A 144 -13.52 12.60 14.68
N ILE A 145 -12.42 11.87 14.50
CA ILE A 145 -11.31 11.82 15.45
C ILE A 145 -10.13 12.56 14.83
N LYS A 146 -9.57 13.51 15.56
CA LYS A 146 -8.39 14.29 15.16
C LYS A 146 -7.25 13.97 16.09
N CYS A 147 -6.14 13.52 15.53
CA CYS A 147 -4.93 13.20 16.28
C CYS A 147 -3.74 13.98 15.72
N HIS A 148 -2.96 14.52 16.63
CA HIS A 148 -1.62 15.02 16.35
C HIS A 148 -0.61 14.05 16.96
N ASN A 149 0.13 13.35 16.14
CA ASN A 149 1.11 12.38 16.57
C ASN A 149 2.43 12.54 15.83
N ALA A 150 3.45 11.92 16.35
CA ALA A 150 4.75 11.85 15.71
C ALA A 150 5.24 10.40 15.63
N LEU A 151 6.06 10.11 14.64
CA LEU A 151 6.91 8.93 14.64
C LEU A 151 8.27 9.30 15.20
N ILE A 152 8.64 8.65 16.30
CA ILE A 152 9.84 8.92 17.07
C ILE A 152 10.46 7.61 17.51
N PRO A 153 11.69 7.30 17.11
CA PRO A 153 12.42 6.18 17.68
C PRO A 153 12.88 6.49 19.10
N VAL A 154 13.19 5.45 19.88
CA VAL A 154 13.45 5.56 21.32
C VAL A 154 14.57 6.54 21.69
N VAL A 155 15.59 6.66 20.86
CA VAL A 155 16.81 7.45 21.19
C VAL A 155 17.15 8.53 20.16
N GLN A 156 16.28 8.78 19.21
CA GLN A 156 16.50 9.75 18.15
C GLN A 156 15.52 10.93 18.27
N ARG A 157 15.69 11.92 17.39
CA ARG A 157 14.72 13.01 17.24
C ARG A 157 13.48 12.52 16.47
N LYS A 158 12.43 13.32 16.53
CA LYS A 158 11.21 13.13 15.76
C LYS A 158 11.52 13.02 14.26
N HIS A 159 11.04 11.95 13.65
CA HIS A 159 11.18 11.73 12.21
C HIS A 159 10.00 12.29 11.44
N MET A 160 8.79 12.12 11.93
CA MET A 160 7.59 12.64 11.30
C MET A 160 6.66 13.28 12.30
N ASP A 161 6.03 14.35 11.86
CA ASP A 161 4.91 15.02 12.51
C ASP A 161 3.67 14.74 11.68
N ILE A 162 2.62 14.18 12.30
CA ILE A 162 1.46 13.67 11.59
C ILE A 162 0.20 14.25 12.19
N GLU A 163 -0.55 15.00 11.40
CA GLU A 163 -1.92 15.38 11.72
C GLU A 163 -2.89 14.48 10.96
N THR A 164 -3.71 13.72 11.67
CA THR A 164 -4.64 12.77 11.07
C THR A 164 -6.07 13.08 11.46
N VAL A 165 -6.95 13.05 10.47
CA VAL A 165 -8.39 13.10 10.64
C VAL A 165 -8.98 11.76 10.19
N TRP A 166 -9.61 11.07 11.12
CA TRP A 166 -10.39 9.88 10.88
C TRP A 166 -11.87 10.25 10.90
N THR A 167 -12.60 9.90 9.85
CA THR A 167 -14.05 10.10 9.76
C THR A 167 -14.74 8.74 9.67
N ILE A 168 -15.50 8.38 10.68
CA ILE A 168 -16.25 7.12 10.77
C ILE A 168 -17.72 7.43 10.47
N TYR A 169 -18.25 6.78 9.45
CA TYR A 169 -19.62 6.94 9.01
C TYR A 169 -20.54 5.90 9.68
N ALA A 170 -21.86 6.20 9.75
CA ALA A 170 -22.82 5.34 10.41
C ALA A 170 -23.00 3.95 9.77
N ASN A 171 -22.58 3.80 8.52
CA ASN A 171 -22.54 2.51 7.82
C ASN A 171 -21.20 1.73 8.02
N GLY A 172 -20.29 2.24 8.84
CA GLY A 172 -19.02 1.58 9.15
C GLY A 172 -17.86 1.92 8.21
N ILE A 173 -18.07 2.71 7.16
CA ILE A 173 -16.97 3.21 6.32
C ILE A 173 -16.09 4.15 7.14
N VAL A 174 -14.79 4.09 6.93
CA VAL A 174 -13.80 4.94 7.59
C VAL A 174 -12.95 5.65 6.55
N ASP A 175 -12.96 6.97 6.56
CA ASP A 175 -12.03 7.80 5.78
C ASP A 175 -10.88 8.27 6.68
N MET A 176 -9.67 8.19 6.18
CA MET A 176 -8.47 8.75 6.80
C MET A 176 -7.87 9.82 5.89
N GLN A 177 -7.53 10.94 6.47
CA GLN A 177 -6.70 11.97 5.85
C GLN A 177 -5.58 12.35 6.81
N SER A 178 -4.33 12.21 6.34
CA SER A 178 -3.15 12.61 7.11
C SER A 178 -2.37 13.66 6.36
N SER A 179 -1.90 14.68 7.09
CA SER A 179 -0.89 15.63 6.65
C SER A 179 0.40 15.32 7.41
N VAL A 180 1.45 15.08 6.68
CA VAL A 180 2.74 14.62 7.24
C VAL A 180 3.82 15.62 6.95
N LYS A 181 4.59 15.99 7.98
CA LYS A 181 5.84 16.75 7.86
C LYS A 181 7.01 15.89 8.27
N VAL A 182 7.99 15.81 7.40
CA VAL A 182 9.21 15.03 7.61
C VAL A 182 10.28 15.87 8.29
N GLY A 183 10.96 15.27 9.26
CA GLY A 183 12.06 15.94 9.97
C GLY A 183 13.23 16.29 9.06
N GLU A 184 13.95 17.35 9.39
CA GLU A 184 15.11 17.80 8.61
C GLU A 184 16.31 16.85 8.73
N ASN A 185 17.12 16.80 7.66
CA ASN A 185 18.37 16.03 7.59
C ASN A 185 18.20 14.54 7.94
N LEU A 186 17.10 13.94 7.50
CA LEU A 186 16.86 12.51 7.57
C LEU A 186 17.36 11.83 6.28
N PRO A 187 17.79 10.57 6.35
CA PRO A 187 17.97 9.75 5.15
C PRO A 187 16.66 9.64 4.36
N VAL A 188 16.77 9.33 3.07
CA VAL A 188 15.60 8.97 2.25
C VAL A 188 14.74 7.93 2.97
N ILE A 189 13.44 8.14 2.99
CA ILE A 189 12.48 7.32 3.74
C ILE A 189 12.28 5.98 3.02
N PRO A 190 12.36 4.82 3.72
CA PRO A 190 12.13 3.52 3.07
C PRO A 190 10.70 3.34 2.56
N ARG A 191 9.72 3.67 3.36
CA ARG A 191 8.28 3.67 3.07
C ARG A 191 7.51 4.51 4.09
N PHE A 192 6.28 4.85 3.77
CA PHE A 192 5.33 5.41 4.74
C PHE A 192 3.92 4.96 4.42
N GLY A 193 3.23 4.43 5.41
CA GLY A 193 1.85 3.99 5.28
C GLY A 193 1.29 3.38 6.56
N LEU A 194 0.25 2.58 6.38
CA LEU A 194 -0.38 1.79 7.44
C LEU A 194 -0.16 0.30 7.22
N ARG A 195 0.01 -0.43 8.30
CA ARG A 195 0.10 -1.89 8.34
C ARG A 195 -1.11 -2.46 9.06
N PHE A 196 -1.81 -3.37 8.38
CA PHE A 196 -2.94 -4.11 8.89
C PHE A 196 -2.57 -5.58 8.99
N PHE A 197 -3.05 -6.23 10.03
CA PHE A 197 -2.99 -7.69 10.17
C PHE A 197 -4.42 -8.22 10.00
N THR A 198 -4.68 -8.91 8.91
CA THR A 198 -6.00 -9.43 8.55
C THR A 198 -5.95 -10.94 8.30
N LYS A 199 -7.09 -11.56 8.09
CA LYS A 199 -7.18 -12.97 7.71
C LYS A 199 -7.54 -13.09 6.23
N GLY A 200 -7.23 -14.26 5.69
CA GLY A 200 -7.61 -14.63 4.34
C GLY A 200 -6.43 -14.72 3.39
N GLU A 201 -6.69 -15.32 2.26
CA GLU A 201 -5.69 -15.63 1.24
C GLU A 201 -5.97 -14.88 -0.07
N ASN A 202 -7.24 -14.53 -0.33
CA ASN A 202 -7.64 -13.93 -1.60
C ASN A 202 -7.40 -12.42 -1.60
N VAL A 203 -6.81 -11.93 -2.67
CA VAL A 203 -6.54 -10.53 -2.90
C VAL A 203 -7.07 -10.13 -4.27
N LYS A 204 -7.86 -9.07 -4.31
CA LYS A 204 -8.31 -8.39 -5.53
C LYS A 204 -7.81 -6.96 -5.51
N TYR A 205 -7.25 -6.47 -6.60
CA TYR A 205 -6.77 -5.10 -6.69
C TYR A 205 -6.87 -4.52 -8.09
N TYR A 206 -6.90 -3.20 -8.19
CA TYR A 206 -6.72 -2.45 -9.43
C TYR A 206 -5.45 -1.61 -9.28
N GLY A 207 -4.43 -1.96 -10.05
CA GLY A 207 -3.10 -1.39 -9.98
C GLY A 207 -2.15 -2.02 -10.99
N TYR A 208 -0.86 -1.71 -10.92
CA TYR A 208 0.13 -2.36 -11.77
C TYR A 208 0.42 -3.79 -11.32
N GLY A 209 0.21 -4.74 -12.22
CA GLY A 209 0.39 -6.17 -12.02
C GLY A 209 0.61 -6.92 -13.34
N PRO A 210 0.53 -8.27 -13.37
CA PRO A 210 0.28 -9.18 -12.23
C PRO A 210 1.48 -9.38 -11.28
N TYR A 211 2.70 -9.04 -11.72
CA TYR A 211 3.92 -9.17 -10.92
C TYR A 211 4.12 -7.99 -9.98
N GLU A 212 5.03 -8.14 -9.02
CA GLU A 212 5.41 -7.02 -8.17
C GLU A 212 5.87 -5.81 -9.00
N SER A 213 5.55 -4.63 -8.51
CA SER A 213 5.89 -3.38 -9.16
C SER A 213 6.24 -2.29 -8.15
N TYR A 214 7.18 -1.42 -8.54
CA TYR A 214 7.62 -0.26 -7.79
C TYR A 214 7.70 0.94 -8.73
N SER A 215 7.82 2.14 -8.22
CA SER A 215 7.86 3.35 -9.03
C SER A 215 8.91 3.31 -10.15
N ASP A 216 10.07 2.69 -9.90
CA ASP A 216 11.18 2.50 -10.82
C ASP A 216 11.24 1.09 -11.47
N LYS A 217 10.32 0.20 -11.12
CA LYS A 217 10.26 -1.19 -11.60
C LYS A 217 8.82 -1.59 -11.90
N HIS A 218 8.27 -1.13 -13.03
CA HIS A 218 6.89 -1.45 -13.42
C HIS A 218 6.70 -1.69 -14.94
N LEU A 219 7.75 -1.60 -15.76
CA LEU A 219 7.63 -1.77 -17.21
C LEU A 219 7.27 -3.20 -17.65
N CYS A 220 7.43 -4.20 -16.79
CA CYS A 220 6.97 -5.57 -17.03
C CYS A 220 5.53 -5.82 -16.56
N THR A 221 4.86 -4.79 -16.07
CA THR A 221 3.49 -4.84 -15.54
C THR A 221 2.58 -3.88 -16.30
N TYR A 222 1.30 -4.01 -16.11
CA TYR A 222 0.30 -3.11 -16.70
C TYR A 222 -0.83 -2.84 -15.70
N LEU A 223 -1.53 -1.73 -15.90
CA LEU A 223 -2.63 -1.30 -15.06
C LEU A 223 -3.88 -2.10 -15.43
N ASP A 224 -4.40 -2.90 -14.50
CA ASP A 224 -5.63 -3.69 -14.70
C ASP A 224 -6.20 -4.11 -13.34
N GLU A 225 -7.34 -4.79 -13.38
CA GLU A 225 -7.90 -5.49 -12.22
C GLU A 225 -7.35 -6.92 -12.16
N PHE A 226 -6.78 -7.28 -11.01
CA PHE A 226 -6.19 -8.58 -10.77
C PHE A 226 -6.85 -9.29 -9.59
N ASN A 227 -6.94 -10.62 -9.70
CA ASN A 227 -7.30 -11.52 -8.61
C ASN A 227 -6.13 -12.47 -8.39
N THR A 228 -5.65 -12.56 -7.17
CA THR A 228 -4.47 -13.35 -6.79
C THR A 228 -4.61 -13.88 -5.37
N THR A 229 -3.57 -14.50 -4.85
CA THR A 229 -3.49 -14.95 -3.47
C THR A 229 -2.29 -14.31 -2.77
N VAL A 230 -2.36 -14.20 -1.44
CA VAL A 230 -1.24 -13.72 -0.61
C VAL A 230 0.01 -14.57 -0.84
N SER A 231 -0.17 -15.89 -1.00
CA SER A 231 0.93 -16.82 -1.28
C SER A 231 1.56 -16.58 -2.66
N ASP A 232 0.76 -16.23 -3.67
CA ASP A 232 1.26 -15.97 -5.04
C ASP A 232 1.93 -14.59 -5.17
N MET A 233 1.67 -13.69 -4.23
CA MET A 233 2.30 -12.35 -4.21
C MET A 233 3.72 -12.37 -3.63
N TYR A 234 4.14 -13.48 -2.99
CA TYR A 234 5.46 -13.58 -2.42
C TYR A 234 6.51 -13.90 -3.49
N GLU A 235 7.54 -13.05 -3.60
CA GLU A 235 8.70 -13.26 -4.49
C GLU A 235 9.86 -13.88 -3.69
N PRO A 236 10.25 -15.14 -3.98
CA PRO A 236 11.26 -15.85 -3.21
C PRO A 236 12.69 -15.44 -3.59
N TYR A 237 13.07 -14.20 -3.32
CA TYR A 237 14.45 -13.75 -3.50
C TYR A 237 15.42 -14.62 -2.69
N ILE A 238 16.64 -14.79 -3.17
CA ILE A 238 17.66 -15.67 -2.53
C ILE A 238 17.86 -15.31 -1.06
N LYS A 239 17.98 -14.02 -0.75
CA LYS A 239 17.90 -13.50 0.63
C LYS A 239 16.53 -12.88 0.82
N PRO A 240 15.81 -13.23 1.92
CA PRO A 240 14.58 -12.54 2.28
C PRO A 240 14.77 -11.02 2.32
N GLN A 241 13.84 -10.31 1.72
CA GLN A 241 13.87 -8.86 1.58
C GLN A 241 12.46 -8.35 1.27
N GLU A 242 12.24 -7.05 1.25
CA GLU A 242 10.97 -6.46 0.80
C GLU A 242 10.63 -6.93 -0.60
N ASN A 243 9.39 -7.36 -0.80
CA ASN A 243 8.90 -7.88 -2.06
C ASN A 243 7.37 -7.77 -2.14
N GLY A 244 6.81 -8.12 -3.31
CA GLY A 244 5.36 -8.22 -3.52
C GLY A 244 4.63 -6.87 -3.46
N SER A 245 5.30 -5.74 -3.64
CA SER A 245 4.62 -4.45 -3.75
C SER A 245 3.92 -4.31 -5.09
N HIS A 246 2.77 -3.60 -5.10
CA HIS A 246 2.02 -3.23 -6.30
C HIS A 246 1.85 -1.70 -6.34
N PHE A 247 2.58 -1.09 -7.24
CA PHE A 247 2.61 0.35 -7.46
C PHE A 247 1.36 0.85 -8.18
N GLY A 248 1.01 2.11 -7.96
CA GLY A 248 -0.07 2.77 -8.69
C GLY A 248 -1.46 2.18 -8.45
N THR A 249 -1.68 1.58 -7.28
CA THR A 249 -2.94 0.94 -6.89
C THR A 249 -4.02 1.98 -6.61
N ARG A 250 -5.26 1.68 -7.01
CA ARG A 250 -6.45 2.48 -6.76
C ARG A 250 -7.31 1.88 -5.65
N TYR A 251 -7.38 0.57 -5.60
CA TYR A 251 -7.95 -0.18 -4.50
C TYR A 251 -7.29 -1.54 -4.36
N VAL A 252 -7.31 -2.03 -3.14
CA VAL A 252 -7.01 -3.42 -2.78
C VAL A 252 -8.11 -3.95 -1.87
N GLU A 253 -8.43 -5.20 -2.02
CA GLU A 253 -9.53 -5.89 -1.35
C GLU A 253 -9.08 -7.29 -0.94
N THR A 254 -9.24 -7.61 0.35
CA THR A 254 -9.09 -8.94 0.90
C THR A 254 -10.47 -9.51 1.27
N GLU A 255 -10.53 -10.67 1.93
CA GLU A 255 -11.82 -11.20 2.41
C GLU A 255 -12.52 -10.24 3.38
N ASN A 256 -11.79 -9.50 4.18
CA ASN A 256 -12.34 -8.76 5.33
C ASN A 256 -12.29 -7.24 5.18
N ILE A 257 -11.42 -6.74 4.33
CA ILE A 257 -11.15 -5.31 4.23
C ILE A 257 -10.94 -4.89 2.78
N ARG A 258 -11.50 -3.74 2.41
CA ARG A 258 -11.18 -3.04 1.17
C ARG A 258 -10.59 -1.68 1.52
N VAL A 259 -9.49 -1.34 0.87
CA VAL A 259 -8.87 -0.01 0.95
C VAL A 259 -8.84 0.60 -0.43
N SER A 260 -9.29 1.84 -0.54
CA SER A 260 -9.32 2.61 -1.79
C SER A 260 -8.87 4.05 -1.58
N SER A 261 -8.46 4.73 -2.65
CA SER A 261 -8.07 6.13 -2.61
C SER A 261 -8.35 6.81 -3.94
N ASP A 262 -8.58 8.12 -3.90
CA ASP A 262 -8.62 9.00 -5.08
C ASP A 262 -7.22 9.42 -5.55
N THR A 263 -6.19 9.01 -4.84
CA THR A 263 -4.78 9.17 -5.20
C THR A 263 -4.13 7.79 -5.24
N PRO A 264 -3.34 7.47 -6.28
CA PRO A 264 -2.65 6.18 -6.34
C PRO A 264 -1.75 5.95 -5.13
N PHE A 265 -1.75 4.73 -4.63
CA PHE A 265 -0.90 4.29 -3.53
C PHE A 265 -0.17 2.99 -3.90
N SER A 266 0.69 2.49 -3.04
CA SER A 266 1.27 1.15 -3.18
C SER A 266 0.74 0.23 -2.10
N PHE A 267 0.64 -1.07 -2.38
CA PHE A 267 0.31 -2.04 -1.34
C PHE A 267 1.17 -3.30 -1.48
N SER A 268 1.30 -4.03 -0.41
CA SER A 268 1.77 -5.43 -0.39
C SER A 268 0.91 -6.25 0.58
N ALA A 269 0.70 -7.52 0.26
CA ALA A 269 -0.02 -8.46 1.10
C ALA A 269 0.78 -9.76 1.17
N LEU A 270 1.40 -10.04 2.30
CA LEU A 270 2.32 -11.16 2.49
C LEU A 270 1.99 -11.93 3.78
N HIS A 271 2.47 -13.16 3.89
CA HIS A 271 2.48 -13.91 5.16
C HIS A 271 3.68 -13.61 6.05
N TYR A 272 4.45 -12.59 5.73
CA TYR A 272 5.68 -12.25 6.45
C TYR A 272 5.67 -10.78 6.84
N THR A 273 6.10 -10.49 8.06
CA THR A 273 6.33 -9.11 8.48
C THR A 273 7.66 -8.60 7.93
N GLN A 274 7.83 -7.28 7.89
CA GLN A 274 9.07 -6.65 7.49
C GLN A 274 10.23 -7.02 8.41
N GLU A 275 9.95 -7.25 9.69
CA GLU A 275 10.91 -7.69 10.69
C GLU A 275 11.39 -9.11 10.37
N GLU A 276 10.48 -10.05 10.11
CA GLU A 276 10.80 -11.42 9.70
C GLU A 276 11.69 -11.46 8.46
N LEU A 277 11.31 -10.72 7.42
CA LEU A 277 12.08 -10.61 6.18
C LEU A 277 13.46 -9.97 6.39
N THR A 278 13.59 -9.06 7.37
CA THR A 278 14.86 -8.39 7.69
C THR A 278 15.83 -9.31 8.42
N GLU A 279 15.34 -10.10 9.37
CA GLU A 279 16.14 -10.91 10.29
C GLU A 279 16.69 -12.18 9.64
N LYS A 280 15.89 -12.81 8.77
CA LYS A 280 16.26 -14.10 8.18
C LYS A 280 17.26 -13.94 7.05
N LYS A 281 18.14 -14.94 6.93
CA LYS A 281 19.20 -14.96 5.90
C LYS A 281 18.82 -15.78 4.68
N HIS A 282 17.91 -16.75 4.86
CA HIS A 282 17.50 -17.67 3.82
C HIS A 282 15.99 -17.92 3.86
N ASN A 283 15.38 -18.12 2.69
CA ASN A 283 13.94 -18.34 2.57
C ASN A 283 13.42 -19.54 3.39
N PHE A 284 14.22 -20.57 3.57
CA PHE A 284 13.81 -21.75 4.36
C PHE A 284 13.78 -21.49 5.88
N GLU A 285 14.31 -20.36 6.33
CA GLU A 285 14.27 -19.93 7.73
C GLU A 285 13.01 -19.12 8.04
N LEU A 286 12.28 -18.67 7.02
CA LEU A 286 11.11 -17.83 7.17
C LEU A 286 9.94 -18.60 7.83
N GLU A 287 9.35 -17.97 8.83
CA GLU A 287 8.17 -18.44 9.52
C GLU A 287 6.95 -17.63 9.08
N LYS A 288 5.97 -18.30 8.48
CA LYS A 288 4.72 -17.66 8.07
C LYS A 288 3.95 -17.15 9.27
N CYS A 289 3.50 -15.91 9.18
CA CYS A 289 2.51 -15.35 10.09
C CYS A 289 1.14 -16.01 9.85
N ASP A 290 0.36 -16.23 10.89
CA ASP A 290 -1.03 -16.69 10.77
C ASP A 290 -1.95 -15.65 10.14
N ASP A 291 -1.48 -14.41 10.05
CA ASP A 291 -2.17 -13.28 9.48
C ASP A 291 -1.65 -12.98 8.08
N THR A 292 -2.47 -12.32 7.29
CA THR A 292 -2.05 -11.57 6.12
C THR A 292 -1.57 -10.20 6.59
N VAL A 293 -0.30 -9.88 6.34
CA VAL A 293 0.31 -8.57 6.60
C VAL A 293 0.02 -7.70 5.39
N LEU A 294 -1.00 -6.85 5.50
CA LEU A 294 -1.41 -5.91 4.45
C LEU A 294 -0.81 -4.53 4.75
N CYS A 295 0.12 -4.11 3.91
CA CYS A 295 0.68 -2.76 3.96
C CYS A 295 0.02 -1.88 2.90
N ILE A 296 -0.41 -0.70 3.31
CA ILE A 296 -0.99 0.33 2.45
C ILE A 296 -0.09 1.55 2.56
N ASP A 297 0.65 1.85 1.50
CA ASP A 297 1.70 2.86 1.52
C ASP A 297 1.33 4.06 0.67
N TYR A 298 1.48 5.24 1.24
CA TYR A 298 1.54 6.47 0.44
C TYR A 298 2.59 6.33 -0.65
N LYS A 299 3.81 5.96 -0.25
CA LYS A 299 4.96 5.77 -1.14
C LYS A 299 5.97 4.82 -0.52
N GLN A 300 6.68 4.10 -1.37
CA GLN A 300 7.92 3.41 -1.03
C GLN A 300 9.07 4.04 -1.81
N ASN A 301 10.25 4.06 -1.21
CA ASN A 301 11.46 4.37 -1.96
C ASN A 301 11.66 3.32 -3.06
N SER A 302 12.27 3.70 -4.16
CA SER A 302 12.52 2.81 -5.30
C SER A 302 13.35 1.57 -4.94
N CYS A 303 13.36 0.61 -5.83
CA CYS A 303 14.15 -0.63 -5.69
C CYS A 303 15.58 -0.52 -6.26
N GLY A 304 15.89 0.51 -7.04
CA GLY A 304 17.16 0.66 -7.72
C GLY A 304 18.33 0.98 -6.78
N PRO A 305 19.56 0.46 -7.05
CA PRO A 305 20.72 0.66 -6.17
C PRO A 305 21.27 2.09 -6.19
N LEU A 306 20.97 2.84 -7.23
CA LEU A 306 21.28 4.25 -7.40
C LEU A 306 20.01 4.96 -7.86
N THR A 307 19.08 5.10 -6.93
CA THR A 307 17.76 5.67 -7.19
C THR A 307 17.88 7.05 -7.82
N GLN A 308 17.26 7.20 -9.00
CA GLN A 308 17.11 8.51 -9.62
C GLN A 308 16.25 9.41 -8.72
N GLU A 309 16.50 10.71 -8.76
CA GLU A 309 15.82 11.67 -7.86
C GLU A 309 14.30 11.58 -7.91
N GLU A 310 13.74 11.39 -9.11
CA GLU A 310 12.28 11.26 -9.32
C GLU A 310 11.62 10.07 -8.64
N TYR A 311 12.38 9.04 -8.27
CA TYR A 311 11.87 7.84 -7.59
C TYR A 311 12.20 7.78 -6.10
N ARG A 312 12.91 8.78 -5.58
CA ARG A 312 13.21 8.86 -4.15
C ARG A 312 11.99 9.24 -3.34
N PHE A 313 11.98 8.79 -2.11
CA PHE A 313 11.02 9.24 -1.13
C PHE A 313 11.71 10.22 -0.18
N ASP A 314 11.89 11.45 -0.64
CA ASP A 314 12.58 12.54 0.06
C ASP A 314 11.70 13.81 0.19
N GLU A 315 10.40 13.66 0.04
CA GLU A 315 9.44 14.74 0.26
C GLU A 315 9.49 15.22 1.71
N SER A 316 9.50 16.53 1.90
CA SER A 316 9.47 17.17 3.23
C SER A 316 8.06 17.26 3.83
N GLU A 317 7.05 17.32 2.97
CA GLU A 317 5.63 17.36 3.36
C GLU A 317 4.80 16.60 2.31
N PHE A 318 3.77 15.89 2.76
CA PHE A 318 2.82 15.20 1.88
C PHE A 318 1.48 14.95 2.57
N GLU A 319 0.46 14.64 1.78
CA GLU A 319 -0.85 14.19 2.24
C GLU A 319 -1.10 12.73 1.85
N PHE A 320 -1.71 11.99 2.75
CA PHE A 320 -2.12 10.61 2.50
C PHE A 320 -3.59 10.44 2.86
N LYS A 321 -4.37 9.93 1.89
CA LYS A 321 -5.83 9.74 2.02
C LYS A 321 -6.20 8.35 1.60
N ILE A 322 -7.01 7.69 2.42
CA ILE A 322 -7.56 6.37 2.12
C ILE A 322 -8.98 6.25 2.66
N ARG A 323 -9.77 5.39 2.05
CA ARG A 323 -11.05 4.87 2.54
C ARG A 323 -10.90 3.41 2.88
N ILE A 324 -11.42 3.03 4.04
CA ILE A 324 -11.43 1.68 4.56
C ILE A 324 -12.87 1.21 4.68
N GLU A 325 -13.18 0.08 4.06
CA GLU A 325 -14.49 -0.57 4.09
C GLU A 325 -14.30 -1.97 4.67
N ILE A 326 -15.01 -2.27 5.75
CA ILE A 326 -15.04 -3.60 6.37
C ILE A 326 -16.17 -4.41 5.71
N LYS A 327 -15.85 -5.67 5.35
CA LYS A 327 -16.78 -6.58 4.65
C LYS A 327 -17.54 -7.49 5.60
#